data_44ce8f9c3822613e3298e26f14ff6fe6
#
_entry.id   44ce8f9c3822613e3298e26f14ff6fe6
#
_cell.length_a   1.000
_cell.length_b   1.000
_cell.length_c   1.000
_cell.angle_alpha   90.00
_cell.angle_beta   90.00
_cell.angle_gamma   90.00
#
_symmetry.space_group_name_H-M   'P 1'
#
loop_
_entity.id
_entity.type
_entity.pdbx_description
1 polymer ?
#
loop_
_entity_poly.entity_id
_entity_poly.type
_entity_poly.pdbx_seq_one_letter_code
_entity_poly.pdbx_strand_id
1 'polypeptide(L)'
;MNVTRTLHHSFNVEGRLDACVDFYRGLLHLPDEHRPPIQVDGHWFAAGDAQLHLVDADAGSDVIQPSGPHVCFAVDDLDAAIAELERDGIHYVRGSQGPVVQIWFADPAGNTVEIQQERGQSIPS
;
A
#
# COMPACT_ATOMS: atom_id res chain seq x y z
N MET A 1 28.60 -0.73 -2.96
CA MET A 1 27.37 -1.27 -2.36
C MET A 1 26.39 -1.60 -3.48
N ASN A 2 25.85 -2.80 -3.48
CA ASN A 2 24.89 -3.23 -4.51
C ASN A 2 23.58 -3.61 -3.82
N VAL A 3 22.52 -2.83 -4.07
CA VAL A 3 21.19 -3.15 -3.58
C VAL A 3 20.61 -4.27 -4.43
N THR A 4 20.12 -5.33 -3.80
CA THR A 4 19.59 -6.51 -4.50
C THR A 4 18.07 -6.48 -4.62
N ARG A 5 17.36 -5.97 -3.60
CA ARG A 5 15.91 -5.84 -3.63
C ARG A 5 15.41 -5.01 -2.44
N THR A 6 14.16 -4.62 -2.48
CA THR A 6 13.47 -4.05 -1.32
C THR A 6 12.96 -5.19 -0.43
N LEU A 7 13.18 -5.11 0.88
CA LEU A 7 12.70 -6.12 1.83
C LEU A 7 11.30 -5.81 2.36
N HIS A 8 11.05 -4.56 2.74
CA HIS A 8 9.73 -4.16 3.22
C HIS A 8 9.51 -2.65 3.11
N HIS A 9 8.25 -2.27 3.17
CA HIS A 9 7.80 -0.91 3.41
C HIS A 9 7.15 -0.85 4.79
N SER A 10 7.20 0.30 5.45
CA SER A 10 6.65 0.47 6.78
C SER A 10 5.81 1.73 6.85
N PHE A 11 4.60 1.61 7.40
CA PHE A 11 3.70 2.73 7.67
C PHE A 11 3.37 2.80 9.15
N ASN A 12 3.27 4.03 9.67
CA ASN A 12 2.79 4.28 11.02
C ASN A 12 1.28 4.48 10.99
N VAL A 13 0.57 3.91 11.94
CA VAL A 13 -0.90 3.88 11.92
C VAL A 13 -1.55 4.58 13.12
N GLU A 14 -0.79 5.02 14.11
CA GLU A 14 -1.19 5.91 15.21
C GLU A 14 -2.60 5.62 15.77
N GLY A 15 -2.72 4.51 16.50
CA GLY A 15 -3.99 4.13 17.15
C GLY A 15 -5.04 3.56 16.21
N ARG A 16 -4.74 3.37 14.91
CA ARG A 16 -5.70 2.85 13.92
C ARG A 16 -5.26 1.49 13.36
N LEU A 17 -4.53 0.72 14.17
CA LEU A 17 -3.97 -0.54 13.71
C LEU A 17 -5.05 -1.50 13.21
N ASP A 18 -6.14 -1.69 13.98
CA ASP A 18 -7.18 -2.65 13.59
C ASP A 18 -7.87 -2.24 12.29
N ALA A 19 -8.18 -0.96 12.13
CA ALA A 19 -8.78 -0.45 10.88
C ALA A 19 -7.84 -0.62 9.69
N CYS A 20 -6.55 -0.38 9.88
CA CYS A 20 -5.54 -0.56 8.82
C CYS A 20 -5.35 -2.04 8.49
N VAL A 21 -5.33 -2.92 9.48
CA VAL A 21 -5.25 -4.37 9.24
C VAL A 21 -6.44 -4.83 8.38
N ASP A 22 -7.65 -4.42 8.74
CA ASP A 22 -8.85 -4.76 7.97
C ASP A 22 -8.79 -4.21 6.55
N PHE A 23 -8.28 -3.00 6.39
CA PHE A 23 -8.12 -2.35 5.08
C PHE A 23 -7.16 -3.13 4.17
N TYR A 24 -5.95 -3.41 4.64
CA TYR A 24 -4.94 -4.11 3.82
C TYR A 24 -5.30 -5.56 3.57
N ARG A 25 -5.91 -6.23 4.55
CA ARG A 25 -6.38 -7.61 4.38
C ARG A 25 -7.62 -7.70 3.50
N GLY A 26 -8.60 -6.84 3.74
CA GLY A 26 -9.92 -6.92 3.10
C GLY A 26 -9.96 -6.32 1.71
N LEU A 27 -9.44 -5.09 1.52
CA LEU A 27 -9.47 -4.41 0.21
C LEU A 27 -8.33 -4.86 -0.69
N LEU A 28 -7.11 -4.92 -0.16
CA LEU A 28 -5.91 -5.23 -0.95
C LEU A 28 -5.57 -6.72 -0.94
N HIS A 29 -6.27 -7.52 -0.15
CA HIS A 29 -6.09 -8.99 -0.08
C HIS A 29 -4.66 -9.41 0.24
N LEU A 30 -3.94 -8.62 1.07
CA LEU A 30 -2.60 -8.99 1.47
C LEU A 30 -2.64 -10.13 2.49
N PRO A 31 -1.89 -11.22 2.29
CA PRO A 31 -1.79 -12.29 3.27
C PRO A 31 -1.05 -11.83 4.52
N ASP A 32 -1.48 -12.31 5.68
CA ASP A 32 -0.75 -12.09 6.92
C ASP A 32 0.63 -12.74 6.87
N GLU A 33 1.62 -12.09 7.48
CA GLU A 33 2.98 -12.59 7.61
C GLU A 33 3.35 -12.71 9.08
N HIS A 34 4.18 -13.69 9.43
CA HIS A 34 4.64 -13.87 10.81
C HIS A 34 5.40 -12.63 11.28
N ARG A 35 4.98 -12.08 12.41
CA ARG A 35 5.65 -10.95 13.06
C ARG A 35 6.26 -11.43 14.37
N PRO A 36 7.60 -11.35 14.53
CA PRO A 36 8.22 -11.72 15.81
C PRO A 36 7.75 -10.76 16.92
N PRO A 37 7.87 -11.16 18.20
CA PRO A 37 7.53 -10.28 19.31
C PRO A 37 8.37 -8.99 19.27
N ILE A 38 7.69 -7.85 19.18
CA ILE A 38 8.29 -6.51 19.18
C ILE A 38 7.48 -5.66 20.15
N GLN A 39 8.15 -4.77 20.89
CA GLN A 39 7.50 -4.00 21.96
C GLN A 39 6.38 -3.08 21.45
N VAL A 40 6.54 -2.51 20.26
CA VAL A 40 5.51 -1.67 19.63
C VAL A 40 4.52 -2.55 18.91
N ASP A 41 3.23 -2.31 19.09
CA ASP A 41 2.19 -3.05 18.38
C ASP A 41 2.27 -2.78 16.87
N GLY A 42 1.90 -3.77 16.10
CA GLY A 42 1.93 -3.67 14.65
C GLY A 42 1.43 -4.95 14.00
N HIS A 43 1.51 -4.98 12.68
CA HIS A 43 1.09 -6.12 11.88
C HIS A 43 1.93 -6.19 10.62
N TRP A 44 2.26 -7.40 10.18
CA TRP A 44 3.03 -7.64 8.97
C TRP A 44 2.21 -8.39 7.94
N PHE A 45 2.32 -7.97 6.69
CA PHE A 45 1.71 -8.63 5.54
C PHE A 45 2.76 -9.02 4.51
N ALA A 46 2.52 -10.11 3.80
CA ALA A 46 3.27 -10.41 2.59
C ALA A 46 2.75 -9.54 1.43
N ALA A 47 3.65 -9.02 0.62
CA ALA A 47 3.34 -8.21 -0.54
C ALA A 47 4.29 -8.62 -1.68
N GLY A 48 3.91 -9.67 -2.42
CA GLY A 48 4.81 -10.28 -3.40
C GLY A 48 6.02 -10.90 -2.70
N ASP A 49 7.22 -10.55 -3.12
CA ASP A 49 8.47 -10.99 -2.51
C ASP A 49 8.98 -10.04 -1.41
N ALA A 50 8.21 -8.99 -1.11
CA ALA A 50 8.49 -8.04 -0.05
C ALA A 50 7.42 -8.14 1.05
N GLN A 51 7.50 -7.28 2.06
CA GLN A 51 6.52 -7.21 3.14
C GLN A 51 6.02 -5.79 3.30
N LEU A 52 4.82 -5.65 3.85
CA LEU A 52 4.29 -4.38 4.35
C LEU A 52 4.19 -4.50 5.87
N HIS A 53 4.80 -3.55 6.57
CA HIS A 53 4.77 -3.48 8.02
C HIS A 53 3.90 -2.31 8.45
N LEU A 54 2.94 -2.57 9.34
CA LEU A 54 2.19 -1.54 10.03
C LEU A 54 2.75 -1.41 11.44
N VAL A 55 2.99 -0.18 11.87
CA VAL A 55 3.56 0.12 13.19
C VAL A 55 2.64 1.10 13.90
N ASP A 56 2.21 0.78 15.12
CA ASP A 56 1.34 1.66 15.90
C ASP A 56 2.16 2.78 16.55
N ALA A 57 2.58 3.71 15.71
CA ALA A 57 3.36 4.91 16.07
C ALA A 57 2.76 6.12 15.36
N ASP A 58 3.28 7.32 15.63
CA ASP A 58 2.76 8.57 15.08
C ASP A 58 2.65 8.50 13.55
N ALA A 59 1.46 8.78 13.03
CA ALA A 59 1.16 8.73 11.60
C ALA A 59 1.42 10.09 10.94
N GLY A 60 1.35 10.08 9.61
CA GLY A 60 1.51 11.29 8.83
C GLY A 60 0.20 12.06 8.64
N SER A 61 0.06 12.69 7.50
CA SER A 61 -1.07 13.53 7.12
C SER A 61 -2.26 12.69 6.66
N ASP A 62 -3.49 13.22 6.85
CA ASP A 62 -4.72 12.63 6.31
C ASP A 62 -4.91 12.91 4.82
N VAL A 63 -3.97 13.60 4.17
CA VAL A 63 -4.07 14.00 2.77
C VAL A 63 -3.30 13.02 1.89
N ILE A 64 -3.91 12.59 0.78
CA ILE A 64 -3.21 11.81 -0.24
C ILE A 64 -2.04 12.63 -0.79
N GLN A 65 -0.84 12.04 -0.78
CA GLN A 65 0.40 12.73 -1.17
C GLN A 65 1.12 11.97 -2.29
N PRO A 66 0.71 12.16 -3.56
CA PRO A 66 1.38 11.46 -4.67
C PRO A 66 2.87 11.75 -4.79
N SER A 67 3.29 12.93 -4.36
CA SER A 67 4.71 13.36 -4.38
C SER A 67 5.42 13.07 -3.06
N GLY A 68 4.71 12.60 -2.04
CA GLY A 68 5.25 12.25 -0.73
C GLY A 68 5.58 10.78 -0.60
N PRO A 69 5.94 10.33 0.61
CA PRO A 69 6.18 8.91 0.86
C PRO A 69 4.94 8.08 0.58
N HIS A 70 5.10 6.99 -0.14
CA HIS A 70 4.01 6.07 -0.46
C HIS A 70 4.57 4.70 -0.85
N VAL A 71 3.70 3.70 -0.89
CA VAL A 71 4.01 2.40 -1.48
C VAL A 71 3.21 2.26 -2.77
N CYS A 72 3.80 1.63 -3.77
CA CYS A 72 3.09 1.31 -5.02
C CYS A 72 2.98 -0.20 -5.16
N PHE A 73 1.75 -0.67 -5.36
CA PHE A 73 1.45 -2.07 -5.65
C PHE A 73 1.04 -2.25 -7.11
N ALA A 74 1.46 -3.34 -7.71
CA ALA A 74 0.89 -3.78 -8.98
C ALA A 74 -0.39 -4.58 -8.69
N VAL A 75 -1.43 -4.36 -9.48
CA VAL A 75 -2.67 -5.13 -9.43
C VAL A 75 -2.90 -5.81 -10.78
N ASP A 76 -3.54 -6.97 -10.76
CA ASP A 76 -3.75 -7.77 -11.97
C ASP A 76 -4.78 -7.13 -12.93
N ASP A 77 -5.74 -6.37 -12.39
CA ASP A 77 -6.78 -5.69 -13.17
C ASP A 77 -7.07 -4.33 -12.54
N LEU A 78 -6.46 -3.28 -13.09
CA LEU A 78 -6.60 -1.92 -12.56
C LEU A 78 -8.04 -1.41 -12.66
N ASP A 79 -8.74 -1.71 -13.74
CA ASP A 79 -10.13 -1.27 -13.90
C ASP A 79 -11.04 -1.89 -12.83
N ALA A 80 -10.84 -3.17 -12.53
CA ALA A 80 -11.56 -3.84 -11.44
C ALA A 80 -11.20 -3.24 -10.07
N ALA A 81 -9.94 -2.90 -9.85
CA ALA A 81 -9.50 -2.26 -8.60
C ALA A 81 -10.16 -0.87 -8.42
N ILE A 82 -10.22 -0.08 -9.48
CA ILE A 82 -10.90 1.22 -9.45
C ILE A 82 -12.38 1.05 -9.11
N ALA A 83 -13.04 0.05 -9.70
CA ALA A 83 -14.43 -0.24 -9.41
C ALA A 83 -14.65 -0.62 -7.94
N GLU A 84 -13.71 -1.35 -7.33
CA GLU A 84 -13.76 -1.66 -5.90
C GLU A 84 -13.64 -0.40 -5.04
N LEU A 85 -12.74 0.50 -5.37
CA LEU A 85 -12.60 1.77 -4.66
C LEU A 85 -13.89 2.58 -4.71
N GLU A 86 -14.50 2.66 -5.90
CA GLU A 86 -15.76 3.39 -6.10
C GLU A 86 -16.91 2.74 -5.33
N ARG A 87 -17.02 1.41 -5.38
CA ARG A 87 -18.05 0.66 -4.66
C ARG A 87 -17.95 0.88 -3.14
N ASP A 88 -16.73 0.92 -2.60
CA ASP A 88 -16.50 1.08 -1.17
C ASP A 88 -16.46 2.56 -0.75
N GLY A 89 -16.69 3.49 -1.67
CA GLY A 89 -16.70 4.93 -1.38
C GLY A 89 -15.34 5.49 -0.98
N ILE A 90 -14.26 4.87 -1.45
CA ILE A 90 -12.90 5.31 -1.14
C ILE A 90 -12.48 6.37 -2.15
N HIS A 91 -12.15 7.56 -1.65
CA HIS A 91 -11.64 8.65 -2.49
C HIS A 91 -10.27 8.28 -3.08
N TYR A 92 -10.09 8.55 -4.36
CA TYR A 92 -8.79 8.32 -5.01
C TYR A 92 -8.48 9.45 -5.99
N VAL A 93 -7.20 9.59 -6.31
CA VAL A 93 -6.69 10.54 -7.30
C VAL A 93 -6.10 9.76 -8.46
N ARG A 94 -6.43 10.17 -9.68
CA ARG A 94 -5.92 9.54 -10.90
C ARG A 94 -4.86 10.43 -11.53
N GLY A 95 -3.75 9.83 -11.92
CA GLY A 95 -2.71 10.49 -12.69
C GLY A 95 -2.17 9.58 -13.78
N SER A 96 -1.16 10.07 -14.49
CA SER A 96 -0.49 9.27 -15.51
C SER A 96 0.98 9.65 -15.63
N GLN A 97 1.78 8.67 -15.99
CA GLN A 97 3.18 8.85 -16.33
C GLN A 97 3.39 8.18 -17.69
N GLY A 98 3.34 8.97 -18.77
CA GLY A 98 3.26 8.43 -20.10
C GLY A 98 2.01 7.55 -20.27
N PRO A 99 2.15 6.31 -20.77
CA PRO A 99 1.01 5.39 -20.91
C PRO A 99 0.60 4.73 -19.58
N VAL A 100 1.34 4.96 -18.50
CA VAL A 100 1.07 4.31 -17.21
C VAL A 100 0.06 5.12 -16.43
N VAL A 101 -1.10 4.51 -16.13
CA VAL A 101 -2.13 5.10 -15.26
C VAL A 101 -1.74 4.82 -13.80
N GLN A 102 -1.82 5.87 -12.98
CA GLN A 102 -1.51 5.80 -11.55
C GLN A 102 -2.77 6.15 -10.76
N ILE A 103 -3.06 5.36 -9.73
CA ILE A 103 -4.19 5.60 -8.82
C ILE A 103 -3.62 5.69 -7.41
N TRP A 104 -3.94 6.80 -6.70
CA TRP A 104 -3.53 7.00 -5.31
C TRP A 104 -4.75 7.11 -4.41
N PHE A 105 -4.67 6.49 -3.25
CA PHE A 105 -5.69 6.61 -2.21
C PHE A 105 -5.03 6.51 -0.85
N ALA A 106 -5.78 6.79 0.20
CA ALA A 106 -5.26 6.77 1.57
C ALA A 106 -5.74 5.54 2.31
N ASP A 107 -4.88 4.98 3.18
CA ASP A 107 -5.32 4.01 4.16
C ASP A 107 -6.04 4.73 5.33
N PRO A 108 -6.66 4.01 6.27
CA PRO A 108 -7.37 4.66 7.38
C PRO A 108 -6.51 5.52 8.30
N ALA A 109 -5.19 5.38 8.28
CA ALA A 109 -4.28 6.22 9.04
C ALA A 109 -3.73 7.40 8.22
N GLY A 110 -4.17 7.56 6.97
CA GLY A 110 -3.75 8.65 6.09
C GLY A 110 -2.48 8.37 5.30
N ASN A 111 -1.97 7.13 5.32
CA ASN A 111 -0.82 6.79 4.49
C ASN A 111 -1.22 6.68 3.02
N THR A 112 -0.39 7.20 2.13
CA THR A 112 -0.66 7.17 0.69
C THR A 112 -0.28 5.81 0.11
N VAL A 113 -1.22 5.23 -0.64
CA VAL A 113 -1.04 3.98 -1.37
C VAL A 113 -1.25 4.27 -2.84
N GLU A 114 -0.34 3.78 -3.68
CA GLU A 114 -0.47 3.85 -5.14
C GLU A 114 -0.70 2.45 -5.69
N ILE A 115 -1.54 2.34 -6.73
CA ILE A 115 -1.68 1.10 -7.50
C ILE A 115 -1.50 1.39 -8.98
N GLN A 116 -0.92 0.41 -9.68
CA GLN A 116 -0.71 0.40 -11.11
C GLN A 116 -1.06 -0.97 -11.68
N GLN A 117 -1.36 -1.01 -12.97
CA GLN A 117 -1.59 -2.27 -13.67
C GLN A 117 -0.30 -3.09 -13.70
N GLU A 118 -0.40 -4.39 -13.35
CA GLU A 118 0.73 -5.33 -13.53
C GLU A 118 1.11 -5.40 -15.01
N ARG A 119 2.39 -5.26 -15.31
CA ARG A 119 2.90 -5.18 -16.67
C ARG A 119 3.76 -6.37 -17.08
N GLY A 120 3.78 -7.41 -16.25
CA GLY A 120 4.65 -8.56 -16.50
C GLY A 120 6.06 -8.36 -15.94
N GLN A 121 6.93 -9.35 -16.15
CA GLN A 121 8.21 -9.45 -15.45
C GLN A 121 9.31 -8.56 -16.02
N SER A 122 9.24 -8.14 -17.26
CA SER A 122 10.27 -7.28 -17.85
C SER A 122 9.73 -5.88 -18.01
N ILE A 123 10.10 -5.02 -17.07
CA ILE A 123 9.92 -3.59 -17.23
C ILE A 123 11.14 -3.09 -17.99
N PRO A 124 11.00 -2.56 -19.20
CA PRO A 124 12.12 -1.95 -19.89
C PRO A 124 12.66 -0.81 -19.04
N SER A 125 13.96 -0.88 -18.78
CA SER A 125 14.65 0.17 -18.05
C SER A 125 14.74 1.44 -18.89
#